data_a1af717fe61834fbc10a2b85fae1c804
#
_entry.id   a1af717fe61834fbc10a2b85fae1c804
#
_cell.length_a   1.000
_cell.length_b   1.000
_cell.length_c   1.000
_cell.angle_alpha   90.00
_cell.angle_beta   90.00
_cell.angle_gamma   90.00
#
_symmetry.space_group_name_H-M   'P 1'
#
loop_
_entity.id
_entity.type
_entity.pdbx_description
1 polymer ?
#
loop_
_entity_poly.entity_id
_entity_poly.type
_entity_poly.pdbx_seq_one_letter_code
_entity_poly.pdbx_strand_id
1 'polypeptide(L)'
;MFDQLSERLGAIFDRLSGRGRVSDAEVNDALREVRVALLEADVALAAAKAFVARIKERALGANVLESLTPAQTILAIVHEELVSLLGPASGSGRARLQFSDSPPSTILLVGLQGSGKTTQAAKLALRLKEQGRRSLLIAADVYRPAAIEQLQTLGKQIDLPVYEGGSADPVQIVRDGIAHAKRLGVSTVIIDTAGRLQIDEALMEELARIKGVANPCEILLVADAMTGQEATNVAKGFHDRLGITGVILTKLDGDTRGGAALSIHSVTGAPIKLVGLGEKLSALEAFYPERLASRILGMGDALTLIEKTRSLYSEDQAKKLSEKLLKSSFTLDDFLEQMRQVRKIGSIGELLKMVPGLTKALPKNFEIPEREFVKVEAIISSMTRGERRNPNLLNGSRRKRIASGSGSQVSDVNRLVKQFEQTREMTKQLGGKKRGGLLPFRTP
;
A
#
# COMPACT_ATOMS: atom_id res chain seq x y z
N MET A 1 0.21 3.41 -9.67
CA MET A 1 1.38 2.74 -9.06
C MET A 1 1.86 1.65 -10.00
N PHE A 2 3.06 1.78 -10.55
CA PHE A 2 3.69 0.84 -11.50
C PHE A 2 2.94 0.59 -12.82
N ASP A 3 2.01 1.45 -13.20
CA ASP A 3 1.10 1.20 -14.32
C ASP A 3 1.85 1.03 -15.65
N GLN A 4 2.89 1.84 -15.90
CA GLN A 4 3.70 1.74 -17.12
C GLN A 4 4.51 0.45 -17.17
N LEU A 5 5.18 0.08 -16.08
CA LEU A 5 5.95 -1.16 -15.99
C LEU A 5 5.05 -2.39 -16.13
N SER A 6 3.89 -2.37 -15.42
CA SER A 6 2.91 -3.46 -15.47
C SER A 6 2.31 -3.67 -16.87
N GLU A 7 1.96 -2.59 -17.57
CA GLU A 7 1.45 -2.68 -18.95
C GLU A 7 2.50 -3.30 -19.90
N ARG A 8 3.76 -2.89 -19.78
CA ARG A 8 4.84 -3.41 -20.64
C ARG A 8 5.16 -4.87 -20.34
N LEU A 9 5.38 -5.22 -19.08
CA LEU A 9 5.66 -6.60 -18.69
C LEU A 9 4.48 -7.51 -19.01
N GLY A 10 3.25 -7.07 -18.74
CA GLY A 10 2.04 -7.79 -19.10
C GLY A 10 1.96 -8.09 -20.60
N ALA A 11 2.24 -7.11 -21.48
CA ALA A 11 2.24 -7.30 -22.93
C ALA A 11 3.31 -8.29 -23.41
N ILE A 12 4.50 -8.29 -22.77
CA ILE A 12 5.58 -9.25 -23.09
C ILE A 12 5.14 -10.68 -22.74
N PHE A 13 4.63 -10.88 -21.54
CA PHE A 13 4.25 -12.22 -21.06
C PHE A 13 2.93 -12.74 -21.69
N ASP A 14 1.99 -11.87 -22.05
CA ASP A 14 0.78 -12.25 -22.81
C ASP A 14 1.17 -12.84 -24.19
N ARG A 15 2.18 -12.26 -24.86
CA ARG A 15 2.69 -12.79 -26.14
C ARG A 15 3.35 -14.16 -26.00
N LEU A 16 4.07 -14.40 -24.90
CA LEU A 16 4.64 -15.71 -24.59
C LEU A 16 3.56 -16.73 -24.24
N SER A 17 2.55 -16.35 -23.50
CA SER A 17 1.48 -17.23 -23.00
C SER A 17 0.56 -17.75 -24.11
N GLY A 18 0.43 -16.99 -25.22
CA GLY A 18 -0.37 -17.40 -26.39
C GLY A 18 0.24 -18.51 -27.24
N ARG A 19 1.46 -18.98 -26.91
CA ARG A 19 2.20 -19.98 -27.66
C ARG A 19 2.32 -21.29 -26.87
N GLY A 20 2.00 -22.40 -27.50
CA GLY A 20 2.02 -23.72 -26.85
C GLY A 20 3.43 -24.27 -26.57
N ARG A 21 4.46 -23.77 -27.29
CA ARG A 21 5.89 -24.04 -27.08
C ARG A 21 6.65 -22.73 -27.15
N VAL A 22 7.68 -22.61 -26.33
CA VAL A 22 8.53 -21.41 -26.26
C VAL A 22 9.96 -21.85 -26.58
N SER A 23 10.60 -21.22 -27.54
CA SER A 23 11.99 -21.47 -27.93
C SER A 23 12.96 -20.58 -27.16
N ASP A 24 14.24 -21.00 -27.08
CA ASP A 24 15.33 -20.21 -26.48
C ASP A 24 15.45 -18.80 -27.09
N ALA A 25 15.24 -18.66 -28.39
CA ALA A 25 15.28 -17.37 -29.08
C ALA A 25 14.17 -16.45 -28.59
N GLU A 26 12.95 -16.94 -28.45
CA GLU A 26 11.80 -16.18 -27.96
C GLU A 26 11.96 -15.76 -26.50
N VAL A 27 12.53 -16.63 -25.65
CA VAL A 27 12.87 -16.28 -24.26
C VAL A 27 13.91 -15.16 -24.22
N ASN A 28 14.99 -15.27 -25.02
CA ASN A 28 16.03 -14.24 -25.07
C ASN A 28 15.48 -12.88 -25.57
N ASP A 29 14.59 -12.88 -26.56
CA ASP A 29 13.98 -11.66 -27.07
C ASP A 29 13.05 -11.03 -26.03
N ALA A 30 12.21 -11.82 -25.35
CA ALA A 30 11.37 -11.36 -24.26
C ALA A 30 12.19 -10.78 -23.10
N LEU A 31 13.28 -11.45 -22.71
CA LEU A 31 14.17 -10.96 -21.64
C LEU A 31 14.90 -9.67 -22.04
N ARG A 32 15.20 -9.46 -23.31
CA ARG A 32 15.74 -8.20 -23.82
C ARG A 32 14.71 -7.06 -23.66
N GLU A 33 13.46 -7.32 -24.02
CA GLU A 33 12.36 -6.35 -23.83
C GLU A 33 12.08 -6.08 -22.34
N VAL A 34 12.10 -7.10 -21.47
CA VAL A 34 11.98 -6.95 -20.01
C VAL A 34 13.07 -6.03 -19.49
N ARG A 35 14.33 -6.22 -19.93
CA ARG A 35 15.44 -5.34 -19.52
C ARG A 35 15.18 -3.88 -19.92
N VAL A 36 14.69 -3.64 -21.15
CA VAL A 36 14.36 -2.29 -21.61
C VAL A 36 13.23 -1.70 -20.74
N ALA A 37 12.18 -2.46 -20.47
CA ALA A 37 11.07 -2.01 -19.62
C ALA A 37 11.53 -1.63 -18.21
N LEU A 38 12.44 -2.40 -17.60
CA LEU A 38 13.02 -2.08 -16.30
C LEU A 38 13.85 -0.79 -16.32
N LEU A 39 14.66 -0.58 -17.37
CA LEU A 39 15.48 0.63 -17.51
C LEU A 39 14.61 1.88 -17.72
N GLU A 40 13.54 1.79 -18.51
CA GLU A 40 12.58 2.88 -18.71
C GLU A 40 11.75 3.17 -17.44
N ALA A 41 11.62 2.18 -16.57
CA ALA A 41 11.05 2.33 -15.24
C ALA A 41 12.05 2.88 -14.21
N ASP A 42 13.21 3.40 -14.63
CA ASP A 42 14.28 3.94 -13.76
C ASP A 42 14.90 2.90 -12.79
N VAL A 43 14.87 1.61 -13.13
CA VAL A 43 15.58 0.59 -12.37
C VAL A 43 17.09 0.70 -12.62
N ALA A 44 17.89 0.59 -11.58
CA ALA A 44 19.34 0.64 -11.69
C ALA A 44 19.87 -0.42 -12.66
N LEU A 45 20.80 -0.01 -13.55
CA LEU A 45 21.32 -0.88 -14.62
C LEU A 45 21.89 -2.20 -14.10
N ALA A 46 22.61 -2.16 -12.97
CA ALA A 46 23.19 -3.35 -12.35
C ALA A 46 22.08 -4.33 -11.88
N ALA A 47 21.02 -3.79 -11.27
CA ALA A 47 19.86 -4.56 -10.81
C ALA A 47 19.12 -5.20 -11.99
N ALA A 48 18.84 -4.43 -13.06
CA ALA A 48 18.17 -4.92 -14.26
C ALA A 48 19.00 -6.00 -14.97
N LYS A 49 20.31 -5.85 -15.10
CA LYS A 49 21.22 -6.87 -15.66
C LYS A 49 21.22 -8.16 -14.84
N ALA A 50 21.37 -8.06 -13.51
CA ALA A 50 21.40 -9.23 -12.63
C ALA A 50 20.07 -9.97 -12.66
N PHE A 51 18.95 -9.25 -12.66
CA PHE A 51 17.61 -9.80 -12.76
C PHE A 51 17.42 -10.63 -14.03
N VAL A 52 17.72 -10.05 -15.20
CA VAL A 52 17.59 -10.74 -16.49
C VAL A 52 18.53 -11.96 -16.58
N ALA A 53 19.75 -11.86 -16.04
CA ALA A 53 20.70 -12.98 -16.05
C ALA A 53 20.16 -14.17 -15.24
N ARG A 54 19.63 -13.93 -14.02
CA ARG A 54 19.04 -14.98 -13.17
C ARG A 54 17.84 -15.64 -13.83
N ILE A 55 16.94 -14.85 -14.42
CA ILE A 55 15.77 -15.40 -15.13
C ILE A 55 16.25 -16.25 -16.32
N LYS A 56 17.21 -15.74 -17.10
CA LYS A 56 17.74 -16.48 -18.25
C LYS A 56 18.29 -17.83 -17.85
N GLU A 57 19.12 -17.90 -16.81
CA GLU A 57 19.71 -19.14 -16.30
C GLU A 57 18.62 -20.14 -15.90
N ARG A 58 17.58 -19.69 -15.20
CA ARG A 58 16.47 -20.53 -14.72
C ARG A 58 15.50 -20.92 -15.85
N ALA A 59 15.21 -20.02 -16.77
CA ALA A 59 14.20 -20.20 -17.83
C ALA A 59 14.72 -21.03 -19.00
N LEU A 60 16.02 -21.03 -19.30
CA LEU A 60 16.61 -21.83 -20.37
C LEU A 60 16.96 -23.26 -19.93
N GLY A 61 16.60 -23.70 -18.73
CA GLY A 61 16.72 -25.08 -18.32
C GLY A 61 15.80 -26.01 -19.12
N ALA A 62 16.31 -27.17 -19.55
CA ALA A 62 15.55 -28.12 -20.38
C ALA A 62 14.19 -28.48 -19.79
N ASN A 63 14.10 -28.64 -18.46
CA ASN A 63 12.87 -28.95 -17.75
C ASN A 63 11.77 -27.88 -17.90
N VAL A 64 12.13 -26.62 -18.13
CA VAL A 64 11.17 -25.51 -18.28
C VAL A 64 10.62 -25.48 -19.70
N LEU A 65 11.51 -25.58 -20.69
CA LEU A 65 11.15 -25.50 -22.12
C LEU A 65 10.37 -26.73 -22.60
N GLU A 66 10.63 -27.88 -22.01
CA GLU A 66 9.93 -29.13 -22.28
C GLU A 66 8.64 -29.32 -21.47
N SER A 67 8.32 -28.41 -20.54
CA SER A 67 7.10 -28.49 -19.73
C SER A 67 5.85 -28.28 -20.59
N LEU A 68 4.71 -28.79 -20.13
CA LEU A 68 3.40 -28.61 -20.80
C LEU A 68 2.94 -27.14 -20.80
N THR A 69 3.47 -26.31 -19.89
CA THR A 69 3.13 -24.88 -19.74
C THR A 69 4.38 -24.01 -19.55
N PRO A 70 5.29 -23.92 -20.57
CA PRO A 70 6.57 -23.21 -20.41
C PRO A 70 6.37 -21.72 -20.06
N ALA A 71 5.41 -21.08 -20.69
CA ALA A 71 5.13 -19.65 -20.42
C ALA A 71 4.70 -19.37 -18.97
N GLN A 72 3.88 -20.25 -18.39
CA GLN A 72 3.47 -20.13 -16.96
C GLN A 72 4.65 -20.36 -16.04
N THR A 73 5.53 -21.31 -16.36
CA THR A 73 6.75 -21.57 -15.58
C THR A 73 7.71 -20.38 -15.64
N ILE A 74 7.90 -19.78 -16.82
CA ILE A 74 8.71 -18.56 -16.97
C ILE A 74 8.11 -17.41 -16.18
N LEU A 75 6.79 -17.22 -16.22
CA LEU A 75 6.10 -16.18 -15.45
C LEU A 75 6.28 -16.38 -13.93
N ALA A 76 6.23 -17.62 -13.44
CA ALA A 76 6.50 -17.94 -12.04
C ALA A 76 7.96 -17.61 -11.66
N ILE A 77 8.94 -17.95 -12.50
CA ILE A 77 10.34 -17.59 -12.30
C ILE A 77 10.51 -16.06 -12.22
N VAL A 78 9.89 -15.32 -13.14
CA VAL A 78 9.92 -13.85 -13.15
C VAL A 78 9.30 -13.28 -11.87
N HIS A 79 8.19 -13.83 -11.41
CA HIS A 79 7.56 -13.42 -10.16
C HIS A 79 8.51 -13.61 -8.96
N GLU A 80 9.11 -14.78 -8.83
CA GLU A 80 10.05 -15.08 -7.74
C GLU A 80 11.29 -14.17 -7.78
N GLU A 81 11.83 -13.91 -8.97
CA GLU A 81 12.96 -13.00 -9.14
C GLU A 81 12.58 -11.54 -8.86
N LEU A 82 11.35 -11.10 -9.18
CA LEU A 82 10.83 -9.79 -8.78
C LEU A 82 10.72 -9.68 -7.26
N VAL A 83 10.18 -10.71 -6.60
CA VAL A 83 10.12 -10.75 -5.12
C VAL A 83 11.52 -10.63 -4.54
N SER A 84 12.49 -11.40 -5.04
CA SER A 84 13.90 -11.34 -4.60
C SER A 84 14.55 -9.96 -4.82
N LEU A 85 14.19 -9.29 -5.94
CA LEU A 85 14.69 -7.94 -6.24
C LEU A 85 14.11 -6.88 -5.30
N LEU A 86 12.85 -7.01 -4.93
CA LEU A 86 12.14 -6.09 -4.04
C LEU A 86 12.57 -6.23 -2.57
N GLY A 87 13.09 -7.40 -2.19
CA GLY A 87 13.58 -7.60 -0.83
C GLY A 87 13.30 -8.99 -0.26
N PRO A 88 13.59 -9.19 1.03
CA PRO A 88 13.32 -10.46 1.70
C PRO A 88 11.81 -10.70 1.79
N ALA A 89 11.42 -11.98 1.71
CA ALA A 89 10.03 -12.42 1.79
C ALA A 89 9.31 -11.86 3.01
N SER A 90 8.01 -11.59 2.83
CA SER A 90 7.14 -11.09 3.89
C SER A 90 7.16 -12.04 5.09
N GLY A 91 7.35 -11.49 6.28
CA GLY A 91 7.44 -12.29 7.51
C GLY A 91 8.84 -12.72 7.90
N SER A 92 9.86 -12.52 7.05
CA SER A 92 11.26 -12.67 7.48
C SER A 92 11.59 -11.65 8.57
N GLY A 93 12.48 -12.01 9.51
CA GLY A 93 12.87 -11.11 10.58
C GLY A 93 13.44 -9.78 10.08
N ARG A 94 14.08 -9.76 8.91
CA ARG A 94 14.64 -8.54 8.29
C ARG A 94 13.60 -7.58 7.73
N ALA A 95 12.44 -8.07 7.29
CA ALA A 95 11.35 -7.25 6.76
C ALA A 95 10.54 -6.54 7.85
N ARG A 96 10.68 -6.96 9.13
CA ARG A 96 9.97 -6.35 10.27
C ARG A 96 10.82 -5.28 10.94
N LEU A 97 10.14 -4.36 11.62
CA LEU A 97 10.82 -3.44 12.54
C LEU A 97 11.45 -4.22 13.69
N GLN A 98 12.69 -3.89 13.99
CA GLN A 98 13.40 -4.47 15.12
C GLN A 98 13.19 -3.59 16.36
N PHE A 99 13.06 -4.24 17.51
CA PHE A 99 12.90 -3.57 18.79
C PHE A 99 13.94 -4.12 19.76
N SER A 100 14.39 -3.26 20.65
CA SER A 100 15.29 -3.67 21.74
C SER A 100 14.54 -4.44 22.81
N ASP A 101 15.20 -5.41 23.42
CA ASP A 101 14.66 -6.13 24.59
C ASP A 101 14.57 -5.20 25.82
N SER A 102 15.38 -4.13 25.84
CA SER A 102 15.37 -3.12 26.92
C SER A 102 14.76 -1.81 26.43
N PRO A 103 13.57 -1.40 26.91
CA PRO A 103 12.93 -0.14 26.55
C PRO A 103 13.76 1.10 27.02
N PRO A 104 13.66 2.20 26.29
CA PRO A 104 12.94 2.40 25.04
C PRO A 104 13.73 1.90 23.82
N SER A 105 13.02 1.28 22.85
CA SER A 105 13.58 1.01 21.53
C SER A 105 13.73 2.33 20.76
N THR A 106 14.92 2.64 20.28
CA THR A 106 15.20 3.89 19.56
C THR A 106 15.20 3.67 18.05
N ILE A 107 14.39 4.43 17.33
CA ILE A 107 14.29 4.42 15.87
C ILE A 107 14.76 5.78 15.37
N LEU A 108 15.79 5.79 14.51
CA LEU A 108 16.36 6.97 13.91
C LEU A 108 15.82 7.12 12.46
N LEU A 109 15.14 8.22 12.15
CA LEU A 109 14.71 8.53 10.79
C LEU A 109 15.74 9.43 10.12
N VAL A 110 16.23 9.01 8.96
CA VAL A 110 17.22 9.75 8.15
C VAL A 110 16.71 9.93 6.72
N GLY A 111 17.26 10.88 5.96
CA GLY A 111 16.89 11.10 4.56
C GLY A 111 16.99 12.56 4.16
N LEU A 112 16.81 12.86 2.87
CA LEU A 112 16.89 14.20 2.32
C LEU A 112 15.71 15.09 2.75
N GLN A 113 15.86 16.38 2.54
CA GLN A 113 14.80 17.36 2.71
C GLN A 113 13.63 17.04 1.76
N GLY A 114 12.41 17.16 2.23
CA GLY A 114 11.21 16.89 1.42
C GLY A 114 10.86 15.41 1.23
N SER A 115 11.67 14.46 1.74
CA SER A 115 11.36 13.03 1.69
C SER A 115 10.18 12.62 2.58
N GLY A 116 9.76 13.48 3.51
CA GLY A 116 8.61 13.25 4.39
C GLY A 116 8.94 12.71 5.77
N LYS A 117 10.18 12.83 6.29
CA LYS A 117 10.62 12.30 7.59
C LYS A 117 9.66 12.65 8.73
N THR A 118 9.37 13.93 8.92
CA THR A 118 8.48 14.42 10.00
C THR A 118 7.08 13.79 9.94
N THR A 119 6.52 13.71 8.72
CA THR A 119 5.22 13.06 8.51
C THR A 119 5.29 11.55 8.77
N GLN A 120 6.37 10.89 8.33
CA GLN A 120 6.54 9.45 8.57
C GLN A 120 6.84 9.14 10.04
N ALA A 121 7.50 10.05 10.78
CA ALA A 121 7.67 9.93 12.23
C ALA A 121 6.30 9.82 12.94
N ALA A 122 5.38 10.73 12.61
CA ALA A 122 4.04 10.71 13.17
C ALA A 122 3.21 9.49 12.73
N LYS A 123 3.26 9.12 11.44
CA LYS A 123 2.58 7.91 10.92
C LYS A 123 3.10 6.63 11.60
N LEU A 124 4.42 6.52 11.76
CA LEU A 124 5.04 5.39 12.45
C LEU A 124 4.63 5.34 13.91
N ALA A 125 4.62 6.48 14.60
CA ALA A 125 4.19 6.58 15.99
C ALA A 125 2.73 6.17 16.17
N LEU A 126 1.83 6.60 15.28
CA LEU A 126 0.42 6.20 15.28
C LEU A 126 0.28 4.68 15.07
N ARG A 127 0.96 4.12 14.09
CA ARG A 127 0.96 2.68 13.83
C ARG A 127 1.46 1.86 15.01
N LEU A 128 2.51 2.33 15.70
CA LEU A 128 3.03 1.67 16.90
C LEU A 128 2.06 1.79 18.09
N LYS A 129 1.37 2.95 18.24
CA LYS A 129 0.31 3.14 19.24
C LYS A 129 -0.83 2.14 19.04
N GLU A 130 -1.28 1.91 17.80
CA GLU A 130 -2.30 0.91 17.45
C GLU A 130 -1.86 -0.53 17.78
N GLN A 131 -0.55 -0.79 17.78
CA GLN A 131 0.06 -2.05 18.23
C GLN A 131 0.33 -2.13 19.74
N GLY A 132 -0.16 -1.16 20.51
CA GLY A 132 0.02 -1.11 21.96
C GLY A 132 1.38 -0.57 22.43
N ARG A 133 2.21 0.01 21.53
CA ARG A 133 3.52 0.58 21.87
C ARG A 133 3.42 2.10 22.02
N ARG A 134 3.59 2.59 23.23
CA ARG A 134 3.66 4.04 23.51
C ARG A 134 4.99 4.59 23.02
N SER A 135 4.95 5.68 22.26
CA SER A 135 6.13 6.29 21.66
C SER A 135 6.31 7.74 22.13
N LEU A 136 7.56 8.19 22.21
CA LEU A 136 7.95 9.60 22.29
C LEU A 136 8.55 10.00 20.95
N LEU A 137 8.11 11.12 20.40
CA LEU A 137 8.73 11.76 19.24
C LEU A 137 9.78 12.75 19.71
N ILE A 138 10.99 12.75 19.11
CA ILE A 138 12.05 13.72 19.39
C ILE A 138 12.25 14.60 18.15
N ALA A 139 12.07 15.90 18.30
CA ALA A 139 12.26 16.91 17.27
C ALA A 139 13.74 17.33 17.23
N ALA A 140 14.55 16.65 16.41
CA ALA A 140 15.97 16.94 16.26
C ALA A 140 16.32 17.75 14.99
N ASP A 141 15.34 18.23 14.20
CA ASP A 141 15.53 19.15 13.09
C ASP A 141 15.58 20.61 13.61
N VAL A 142 16.69 21.00 14.20
CA VAL A 142 16.88 22.32 14.80
C VAL A 142 17.02 23.45 13.76
N TYR A 143 17.31 23.13 12.51
CA TYR A 143 17.53 24.10 11.44
C TYR A 143 16.22 24.63 10.85
N ARG A 144 15.11 23.98 11.15
CA ARG A 144 13.80 24.30 10.59
C ARG A 144 12.73 24.40 11.70
N PRO A 145 12.52 25.60 12.27
CA PRO A 145 11.51 25.80 13.32
C PRO A 145 10.13 25.28 12.92
N ALA A 146 9.72 25.48 11.67
CA ALA A 146 8.46 24.97 11.16
C ALA A 146 8.36 23.43 11.19
N ALA A 147 9.46 22.68 11.13
CA ALA A 147 9.44 21.22 11.24
C ALA A 147 9.16 20.77 12.68
N ILE A 148 9.69 21.50 13.67
CA ILE A 148 9.40 21.26 15.09
C ILE A 148 7.92 21.50 15.37
N GLU A 149 7.38 22.66 14.94
CA GLU A 149 5.95 23.00 15.10
C GLU A 149 5.05 21.97 14.38
N GLN A 150 5.46 21.52 13.19
CA GLN A 150 4.76 20.47 12.45
C GLN A 150 4.71 19.17 13.25
N LEU A 151 5.85 18.72 13.80
CA LEU A 151 5.91 17.48 14.58
C LEU A 151 5.06 17.59 15.85
N GLN A 152 5.06 18.73 16.52
CA GLN A 152 4.20 18.99 17.69
C GLN A 152 2.71 18.95 17.34
N THR A 153 2.33 19.56 16.20
CA THR A 153 0.94 19.53 15.72
C THR A 153 0.50 18.11 15.41
N LEU A 154 1.34 17.35 14.72
CA LEU A 154 1.08 15.94 14.42
C LEU A 154 1.03 15.09 15.70
N GLY A 155 1.93 15.32 16.65
CA GLY A 155 1.92 14.64 17.96
C GLY A 155 0.62 14.87 18.73
N LYS A 156 0.12 16.11 18.73
CA LYS A 156 -1.18 16.45 19.34
C LYS A 156 -2.35 15.73 18.64
N GLN A 157 -2.33 15.66 17.29
CA GLN A 157 -3.39 14.97 16.53
C GLN A 157 -3.48 13.47 16.82
N ILE A 158 -2.33 12.83 17.09
CA ILE A 158 -2.27 11.39 17.41
C ILE A 158 -2.22 11.10 18.90
N ASP A 159 -2.32 12.14 19.75
CA ASP A 159 -2.23 12.04 21.22
C ASP A 159 -0.97 11.27 21.65
N LEU A 160 0.19 11.77 21.23
CA LEU A 160 1.52 11.29 21.63
C LEU A 160 2.44 12.46 21.99
N PRO A 161 3.31 12.29 23.00
CA PRO A 161 4.23 13.33 23.43
C PRO A 161 5.32 13.59 22.39
N VAL A 162 5.69 14.88 22.28
CA VAL A 162 6.83 15.34 21.48
C VAL A 162 7.81 16.03 22.41
N TYR A 163 9.07 15.63 22.34
CA TYR A 163 10.16 16.27 23.06
C TYR A 163 10.87 17.27 22.14
N GLU A 164 10.92 18.52 22.58
CA GLU A 164 11.73 19.59 22.01
C GLU A 164 12.75 20.06 23.05
N GLY A 165 14.00 20.06 22.72
CA GLY A 165 15.06 20.29 23.72
C GLY A 165 15.42 21.73 23.99
N GLY A 166 14.89 22.70 23.23
CA GLY A 166 15.30 24.12 23.36
C GLY A 166 16.80 24.38 23.10
N SER A 167 17.57 23.35 22.74
CA SER A 167 19.01 23.45 22.44
C SER A 167 19.23 23.63 20.95
N ALA A 168 20.32 24.29 20.56
CA ALA A 168 20.76 24.37 19.18
C ALA A 168 21.53 23.13 18.71
N ASP A 169 21.95 22.22 19.63
CA ASP A 169 22.67 20.99 19.31
C ASP A 169 21.72 19.78 19.22
N PRO A 170 21.49 19.20 18.04
CA PRO A 170 20.61 18.06 17.85
C PRO A 170 21.08 16.82 18.63
N VAL A 171 22.38 16.66 18.85
CA VAL A 171 22.94 15.52 19.62
C VAL A 171 22.53 15.61 21.09
N GLN A 172 22.56 16.84 21.66
CA GLN A 172 22.10 17.07 23.04
C GLN A 172 20.60 16.86 23.18
N ILE A 173 19.79 17.36 22.22
CA ILE A 173 18.34 17.13 22.21
C ILE A 173 18.00 15.65 22.22
N VAL A 174 18.70 14.85 21.40
CA VAL A 174 18.49 13.40 21.35
C VAL A 174 18.86 12.72 22.68
N ARG A 175 19.99 13.10 23.28
CA ARG A 175 20.42 12.57 24.57
C ARG A 175 19.39 12.84 25.68
N ASP A 176 18.95 14.09 25.78
CA ASP A 176 18.00 14.51 26.81
C ASP A 176 16.59 13.95 26.56
N GLY A 177 16.19 13.86 25.27
CA GLY A 177 14.94 13.25 24.87
C GLY A 177 14.87 11.75 25.20
N ILE A 178 15.96 11.00 25.01
CA ILE A 178 16.02 9.59 25.42
C ILE A 178 15.96 9.45 26.95
N ALA A 179 16.67 10.31 27.68
CA ALA A 179 16.57 10.35 29.15
C ALA A 179 15.15 10.68 29.60
N HIS A 180 14.48 11.60 28.92
CA HIS A 180 13.07 11.92 29.18
C HIS A 180 12.14 10.74 28.88
N ALA A 181 12.35 10.03 27.76
CA ALA A 181 11.60 8.83 27.37
C ALA A 181 11.68 7.72 28.46
N LYS A 182 12.86 7.52 29.03
CA LYS A 182 13.06 6.57 30.14
C LYS A 182 12.25 6.95 31.38
N ARG A 183 12.23 8.24 31.72
CA ARG A 183 11.41 8.74 32.86
C ARG A 183 9.91 8.59 32.62
N LEU A 184 9.45 8.77 31.36
CA LEU A 184 8.05 8.59 30.98
C LEU A 184 7.64 7.11 30.90
N GLY A 185 8.60 6.18 30.90
CA GLY A 185 8.32 4.75 30.74
C GLY A 185 7.72 4.39 29.37
N VAL A 186 8.05 5.14 28.31
CA VAL A 186 7.59 4.80 26.96
C VAL A 186 8.40 3.65 26.37
N SER A 187 7.78 2.84 25.52
CA SER A 187 8.41 1.66 24.95
C SER A 187 9.26 1.98 23.71
N THR A 188 9.02 3.10 23.06
CA THR A 188 9.69 3.46 21.80
C THR A 188 10.02 4.95 21.75
N VAL A 189 11.13 5.28 21.13
CA VAL A 189 11.54 6.65 20.77
C VAL A 189 11.71 6.73 19.26
N ILE A 190 11.12 7.73 18.62
CA ILE A 190 11.29 8.02 17.22
C ILE A 190 11.95 9.38 17.08
N ILE A 191 13.14 9.41 16.47
CA ILE A 191 13.94 10.61 16.30
C ILE A 191 13.74 11.13 14.87
N ASP A 192 13.12 12.32 14.75
CA ASP A 192 13.00 13.05 13.48
C ASP A 192 14.22 13.98 13.32
N THR A 193 15.09 13.67 12.35
CA THR A 193 16.32 14.41 12.12
C THR A 193 16.20 15.44 11.01
N ALA A 194 17.12 16.37 10.98
CA ALA A 194 17.27 17.30 9.87
C ALA A 194 17.48 16.57 8.53
N GLY A 195 17.07 17.21 7.45
CA GLY A 195 17.39 16.80 6.09
C GLY A 195 17.94 17.98 5.31
N ARG A 196 18.94 17.72 4.47
CA ARG A 196 19.44 18.70 3.51
C ARG A 196 19.02 18.33 2.09
N LEU A 197 19.18 19.24 1.14
CA LEU A 197 18.80 19.01 -0.25
C LEU A 197 19.63 17.91 -0.92
N GLN A 198 20.86 17.73 -0.45
CA GLN A 198 21.78 16.71 -0.93
C GLN A 198 22.60 16.13 0.24
N ILE A 199 23.21 14.99 0.01
CA ILE A 199 24.14 14.39 0.96
C ILE A 199 25.43 15.24 0.98
N ASP A 200 25.76 15.76 2.16
CA ASP A 200 27.03 16.44 2.42
C ASP A 200 27.72 15.87 3.67
N GLU A 201 29.01 16.16 3.83
CA GLU A 201 29.80 15.62 4.94
C GLU A 201 29.27 16.09 6.30
N ALA A 202 28.85 17.36 6.41
CA ALA A 202 28.38 17.92 7.67
C ALA A 202 27.08 17.24 8.15
N LEU A 203 26.15 16.92 7.24
CA LEU A 203 24.95 16.14 7.56
C LEU A 203 25.32 14.74 8.04
N MET A 204 26.24 14.07 7.34
CA MET A 204 26.61 12.69 7.67
C MET A 204 27.37 12.61 9.00
N GLU A 205 28.20 13.59 9.32
CA GLU A 205 28.88 13.68 10.62
C GLU A 205 27.86 13.91 11.77
N GLU A 206 26.92 14.81 11.56
CA GLU A 206 25.86 15.08 12.54
C GLU A 206 25.05 13.80 12.81
N LEU A 207 24.56 13.12 11.76
CA LEU A 207 23.80 11.91 11.88
C LEU A 207 24.62 10.77 12.50
N ALA A 208 25.91 10.68 12.22
CA ALA A 208 26.79 9.69 12.86
C ALA A 208 26.95 9.96 14.37
N ARG A 209 27.07 11.24 14.79
CA ARG A 209 27.07 11.63 16.21
C ARG A 209 25.75 11.31 16.90
N ILE A 210 24.62 11.61 16.25
CA ILE A 210 23.29 11.26 16.74
C ILE A 210 23.15 9.74 16.91
N LYS A 211 23.57 8.95 15.89
CA LYS A 211 23.60 7.48 15.95
C LYS A 211 24.40 6.98 17.14
N GLY A 212 25.58 7.57 17.37
CA GLY A 212 26.46 7.19 18.50
C GLY A 212 25.82 7.38 19.86
N VAL A 213 25.04 8.46 20.04
CA VAL A 213 24.34 8.76 21.31
C VAL A 213 23.04 7.97 21.44
N ALA A 214 22.30 7.85 20.35
CA ALA A 214 20.98 7.21 20.33
C ALA A 214 21.05 5.68 20.41
N ASN A 215 22.15 5.07 19.93
CA ASN A 215 22.32 3.62 19.78
C ASN A 215 21.04 2.95 19.23
N PRO A 216 20.57 3.37 18.03
CA PRO A 216 19.26 2.97 17.54
C PRO A 216 19.22 1.48 17.17
N CYS A 217 18.11 0.81 17.51
CA CYS A 217 17.83 -0.54 17.01
C CYS A 217 17.40 -0.54 15.53
N GLU A 218 16.91 0.61 15.06
CA GLU A 218 16.54 0.84 13.65
C GLU A 218 17.05 2.19 13.16
N ILE A 219 17.68 2.19 11.99
CA ILE A 219 18.00 3.38 11.20
C ILE A 219 17.21 3.28 9.91
N LEU A 220 16.11 4.04 9.83
CA LEU A 220 15.19 3.99 8.71
C LEU A 220 15.42 5.17 7.78
N LEU A 221 15.82 4.86 6.54
CA LEU A 221 15.86 5.87 5.49
C LEU A 221 14.44 6.17 5.01
N VAL A 222 14.05 7.43 5.04
CA VAL A 222 12.83 7.92 4.41
C VAL A 222 13.20 8.43 3.02
N ALA A 223 12.76 7.70 1.98
CA ALA A 223 13.06 8.00 0.58
C ALA A 223 11.80 8.25 -0.23
N ASP A 224 11.85 9.22 -1.12
CA ASP A 224 10.76 9.56 -2.04
C ASP A 224 10.82 8.64 -3.28
N ALA A 225 9.80 7.83 -3.49
CA ALA A 225 9.73 6.89 -4.61
C ALA A 225 9.75 7.59 -5.98
N MET A 226 9.21 8.80 -6.05
CA MET A 226 9.10 9.55 -7.30
C MET A 226 10.45 10.05 -7.85
N THR A 227 11.51 10.04 -7.03
CA THR A 227 12.85 10.47 -7.46
C THR A 227 13.63 9.40 -8.23
N GLY A 228 13.05 8.21 -8.45
CA GLY A 228 13.60 7.17 -9.31
C GLY A 228 15.00 6.73 -8.89
N GLN A 229 15.98 6.77 -9.81
CA GLN A 229 17.37 6.38 -9.53
C GLN A 229 18.04 7.23 -8.45
N GLU A 230 17.65 8.49 -8.30
CA GLU A 230 18.22 9.35 -7.24
C GLU A 230 17.91 8.81 -5.84
N ALA A 231 16.70 8.26 -5.62
CA ALA A 231 16.40 7.59 -4.36
C ALA A 231 17.37 6.42 -4.07
N THR A 232 17.81 5.71 -5.11
CA THR A 232 18.77 4.61 -4.99
C THR A 232 20.17 5.11 -4.65
N ASN A 233 20.63 6.19 -5.28
CA ASN A 233 21.92 6.83 -4.99
C ASN A 233 21.96 7.36 -3.56
N VAL A 234 20.86 8.02 -3.14
CA VAL A 234 20.69 8.50 -1.77
C VAL A 234 20.73 7.34 -0.79
N ALA A 235 19.98 6.26 -1.06
CA ALA A 235 19.97 5.08 -0.20
C ALA A 235 21.38 4.47 -0.03
N LYS A 236 22.13 4.39 -1.12
CA LYS A 236 23.52 3.92 -1.08
C LYS A 236 24.39 4.83 -0.21
N GLY A 237 24.35 6.14 -0.40
CA GLY A 237 25.13 7.10 0.39
C GLY A 237 24.85 7.00 1.90
N PHE A 238 23.57 6.94 2.28
CA PHE A 238 23.18 6.77 3.69
C PHE A 238 23.56 5.39 4.22
N HIS A 239 23.47 4.34 3.39
CA HIS A 239 23.85 2.98 3.80
C HIS A 239 25.35 2.87 4.07
N ASP A 240 26.18 3.35 3.15
CA ASP A 240 27.63 3.26 3.24
C ASP A 240 28.16 4.00 4.50
N ARG A 241 27.52 5.08 4.93
CA ARG A 241 27.97 5.90 6.07
C ARG A 241 27.33 5.53 7.41
N LEU A 242 26.02 5.22 7.40
CA LEU A 242 25.26 4.99 8.63
C LEU A 242 24.86 3.53 8.83
N GLY A 243 24.89 2.69 7.80
CA GLY A 243 24.39 1.32 7.88
C GLY A 243 22.89 1.27 8.13
N ILE A 244 22.09 1.83 7.21
CA ILE A 244 20.61 1.81 7.33
C ILE A 244 20.10 0.38 7.47
N THR A 245 19.14 0.17 8.37
CA THR A 245 18.57 -1.16 8.68
C THR A 245 17.28 -1.43 7.89
N GLY A 246 16.72 -0.38 7.29
CA GLY A 246 15.52 -0.48 6.47
C GLY A 246 15.15 0.85 5.83
N VAL A 247 14.15 0.81 4.97
CA VAL A 247 13.66 1.95 4.21
C VAL A 247 12.16 2.13 4.41
N ILE A 248 11.73 3.39 4.57
CA ILE A 248 10.35 3.83 4.41
C ILE A 248 10.25 4.51 3.06
N LEU A 249 9.52 3.93 2.14
CA LEU A 249 9.32 4.51 0.81
C LEU A 249 8.06 5.36 0.81
N THR A 250 8.19 6.65 0.49
CA THR A 250 7.08 7.61 0.48
C THR A 250 6.59 7.88 -0.93
N LYS A 251 5.37 8.42 -1.05
CA LYS A 251 4.75 8.84 -2.31
C LYS A 251 4.67 7.74 -3.38
N LEU A 252 4.62 6.48 -2.92
CA LEU A 252 4.56 5.33 -3.82
C LEU A 252 3.26 5.30 -4.63
N ASP A 253 2.19 5.92 -4.13
CA ASP A 253 0.91 6.11 -4.80
C ASP A 253 1.02 6.98 -6.06
N GLY A 254 1.93 7.96 -6.08
CA GLY A 254 2.25 8.80 -7.22
C GLY A 254 3.29 8.22 -8.18
N ASP A 255 4.00 7.17 -7.78
CA ASP A 255 5.04 6.55 -8.61
C ASP A 255 4.44 5.60 -9.64
N THR A 256 4.56 5.95 -10.92
CA THR A 256 4.11 5.13 -12.05
C THR A 256 5.21 4.22 -12.61
N ARG A 257 6.48 4.45 -12.25
CA ARG A 257 7.66 3.74 -12.77
C ARG A 257 8.13 2.63 -11.85
N GLY A 258 8.30 2.90 -10.54
CA GLY A 258 8.68 1.91 -9.54
C GLY A 258 10.17 1.62 -9.41
N GLY A 259 11.02 2.39 -10.09
CA GLY A 259 12.46 2.15 -10.14
C GLY A 259 13.15 2.17 -8.79
N ALA A 260 12.76 3.08 -7.89
CA ALA A 260 13.29 3.16 -6.54
C ALA A 260 13.01 1.87 -5.74
N ALA A 261 11.76 1.38 -5.76
CA ALA A 261 11.37 0.17 -5.04
C ALA A 261 12.13 -1.07 -5.53
N LEU A 262 12.38 -1.18 -6.85
CA LEU A 262 13.10 -2.30 -7.46
C LEU A 262 14.62 -2.21 -7.29
N SER A 263 15.18 -1.04 -6.98
CA SER A 263 16.62 -0.83 -6.99
C SER A 263 17.24 -0.73 -5.59
N ILE A 264 16.54 -0.13 -4.62
CA ILE A 264 17.09 0.19 -3.30
C ILE A 264 17.63 -1.06 -2.60
N HIS A 265 16.82 -2.13 -2.54
CA HIS A 265 17.26 -3.37 -1.87
C HIS A 265 18.46 -4.00 -2.58
N SER A 266 18.46 -4.06 -3.91
CA SER A 266 19.56 -4.68 -4.67
C SER A 266 20.89 -3.94 -4.54
N VAL A 267 20.85 -2.61 -4.29
CA VAL A 267 22.04 -1.77 -4.16
C VAL A 267 22.56 -1.68 -2.73
N THR A 268 21.66 -1.68 -1.73
CA THR A 268 21.99 -1.48 -0.32
C THR A 268 21.93 -2.75 0.54
N GLY A 269 21.21 -3.78 0.11
CA GLY A 269 20.84 -4.92 0.96
C GLY A 269 19.85 -4.58 2.07
N ALA A 270 19.49 -3.29 2.26
CA ALA A 270 18.51 -2.88 3.24
C ALA A 270 17.08 -3.13 2.72
N PRO A 271 16.21 -3.79 3.51
CA PRO A 271 14.84 -4.05 3.09
C PRO A 271 13.98 -2.79 3.11
N ILE A 272 13.05 -2.69 2.19
CA ILE A 272 11.92 -1.77 2.34
C ILE A 272 11.00 -2.38 3.40
N LYS A 273 10.77 -1.68 4.51
CA LYS A 273 9.95 -2.17 5.63
C LYS A 273 8.55 -1.62 5.59
N LEU A 274 8.42 -0.35 5.21
CA LEU A 274 7.17 0.40 5.24
C LEU A 274 7.00 1.23 3.96
N VAL A 275 5.75 1.48 3.60
CA VAL A 275 5.36 2.36 2.49
C VAL A 275 4.35 3.40 2.97
N GLY A 276 4.62 4.66 2.68
CA GLY A 276 3.71 5.77 2.92
C GLY A 276 2.86 6.03 1.69
N LEU A 277 1.55 5.87 1.83
CA LEU A 277 0.55 6.03 0.78
C LEU A 277 -0.33 7.24 1.07
N GLY A 278 -0.19 8.32 0.30
CA GLY A 278 -0.96 9.55 0.50
C GLY A 278 -0.65 10.30 1.80
N GLU A 279 -1.48 11.29 2.13
CA GLU A 279 -1.21 12.28 3.19
C GLU A 279 -1.79 11.89 4.57
N LYS A 280 -2.79 11.02 4.62
CA LYS A 280 -3.45 10.63 5.88
C LYS A 280 -2.47 9.99 6.85
N LEU A 281 -2.58 10.30 8.15
CA LEU A 281 -1.71 9.75 9.19
C LEU A 281 -1.81 8.22 9.32
N SER A 282 -2.95 7.63 9.01
CA SER A 282 -3.15 6.17 8.97
C SER A 282 -2.58 5.49 7.71
N ALA A 283 -2.08 6.27 6.73
CA ALA A 283 -1.60 5.75 5.46
C ALA A 283 -0.11 5.38 5.51
N LEU A 284 0.25 4.46 6.41
CA LEU A 284 1.56 3.81 6.49
C LEU A 284 1.35 2.30 6.60
N GLU A 285 1.73 1.58 5.57
CA GLU A 285 1.53 0.13 5.46
C GLU A 285 2.87 -0.62 5.50
N ALA A 286 2.84 -1.90 5.89
CA ALA A 286 3.99 -2.78 5.73
C ALA A 286 4.25 -3.04 4.24
N PHE A 287 5.51 -3.16 3.87
CA PHE A 287 5.88 -3.51 2.51
C PHE A 287 5.82 -5.03 2.30
N TYR A 288 5.15 -5.45 1.23
CA TYR A 288 4.98 -6.85 0.86
C TYR A 288 5.52 -7.09 -0.56
N PRO A 289 6.76 -7.57 -0.71
CA PRO A 289 7.38 -7.84 -2.01
C PRO A 289 6.51 -8.70 -2.93
N GLU A 290 5.89 -9.75 -2.41
CA GLU A 290 5.08 -10.70 -3.18
C GLU A 290 3.83 -10.03 -3.80
N ARG A 291 3.19 -9.14 -3.04
CA ARG A 291 2.01 -8.41 -3.52
C ARG A 291 2.38 -7.43 -4.61
N LEU A 292 3.52 -6.76 -4.43
CA LEU A 292 3.99 -5.80 -5.39
C LEU A 292 4.45 -6.47 -6.69
N ALA A 293 5.18 -7.60 -6.60
CA ALA A 293 5.54 -8.42 -7.75
C ALA A 293 4.31 -8.89 -8.54
N SER A 294 3.28 -9.37 -7.83
CA SER A 294 2.00 -9.78 -8.45
C SER A 294 1.30 -8.62 -9.17
N ARG A 295 1.31 -7.41 -8.58
CA ARG A 295 0.76 -6.20 -9.22
C ARG A 295 1.54 -5.81 -10.47
N ILE A 296 2.87 -5.81 -10.42
CA ILE A 296 3.75 -5.50 -11.55
C ILE A 296 3.49 -6.45 -12.72
N LEU A 297 3.21 -7.72 -12.44
CA LEU A 297 2.90 -8.72 -13.48
C LEU A 297 1.42 -8.74 -13.92
N GLY A 298 0.59 -7.81 -13.43
CA GLY A 298 -0.82 -7.76 -13.77
C GLY A 298 -1.66 -8.93 -13.20
N MET A 299 -1.10 -9.69 -12.26
CA MET A 299 -1.77 -10.84 -11.61
C MET A 299 -2.78 -10.41 -10.54
N GLY A 300 -2.90 -9.10 -10.27
CA GLY A 300 -3.77 -8.54 -9.24
C GLY A 300 -3.20 -8.68 -7.83
N ASP A 301 -3.95 -8.19 -6.84
CA ASP A 301 -3.57 -8.26 -5.42
C ASP A 301 -4.75 -8.78 -4.59
N ALA A 302 -5.09 -10.03 -4.80
CA ALA A 302 -6.21 -10.68 -4.12
C ALA A 302 -6.02 -10.72 -2.58
N LEU A 303 -4.78 -10.79 -2.09
CA LEU A 303 -4.48 -10.84 -0.66
C LEU A 303 -4.77 -9.50 0.02
N THR A 304 -4.32 -8.38 -0.57
CA THR A 304 -4.64 -7.04 -0.06
C THR A 304 -6.15 -6.79 -0.07
N LEU A 305 -6.87 -7.25 -1.09
CA LEU A 305 -8.32 -7.16 -1.15
C LEU A 305 -8.98 -7.94 0.00
N ILE A 306 -8.54 -9.17 0.26
CA ILE A 306 -9.02 -10.00 1.36
C ILE A 306 -8.75 -9.35 2.72
N GLU A 307 -7.55 -8.82 2.95
CA GLU A 307 -7.20 -8.16 4.21
C GLU A 307 -7.99 -6.86 4.42
N LYS A 308 -8.08 -6.00 3.39
CA LYS A 308 -8.91 -4.79 3.46
C LYS A 308 -10.38 -5.14 3.72
N THR A 309 -10.86 -6.23 3.15
CA THR A 309 -12.23 -6.71 3.40
C THR A 309 -12.38 -7.27 4.83
N ARG A 310 -11.39 -8.03 5.33
CA ARG A 310 -11.41 -8.55 6.71
C ARG A 310 -11.35 -7.45 7.77
N SER A 311 -10.60 -6.37 7.54
CA SER A 311 -10.53 -5.26 8.49
C SER A 311 -11.84 -4.48 8.64
N LEU A 312 -12.76 -4.61 7.69
CA LEU A 312 -14.05 -3.90 7.66
C LEU A 312 -15.21 -4.73 8.18
N TYR A 313 -15.10 -6.05 8.09
CA TYR A 313 -16.14 -6.97 8.53
C TYR A 313 -15.63 -7.83 9.66
N SER A 314 -16.22 -7.73 10.85
CA SER A 314 -16.10 -8.81 11.81
C SER A 314 -16.74 -10.08 11.23
N GLU A 315 -16.24 -11.25 11.60
CA GLU A 315 -16.80 -12.55 11.11
C GLU A 315 -18.32 -12.64 11.34
N ASP A 316 -18.81 -12.03 12.44
CA ASP A 316 -20.24 -11.99 12.76
C ASP A 316 -21.03 -11.09 11.81
N GLN A 317 -20.46 -9.96 11.38
CA GLN A 317 -21.09 -9.07 10.39
C GLN A 317 -21.15 -9.73 9.02
N ALA A 318 -20.09 -10.42 8.60
CA ALA A 318 -20.04 -11.16 7.34
C ALA A 318 -21.06 -12.31 7.34
N LYS A 319 -21.20 -13.07 8.45
CA LYS A 319 -22.22 -14.11 8.61
C LYS A 319 -23.64 -13.54 8.54
N LYS A 320 -23.93 -12.48 9.31
CA LYS A 320 -25.25 -11.82 9.30
C LYS A 320 -25.62 -11.28 7.91
N LEU A 321 -24.66 -10.72 7.18
CA LEU A 321 -24.87 -10.23 5.83
C LEU A 321 -25.18 -11.38 4.86
N SER A 322 -24.42 -12.47 4.92
CA SER A 322 -24.64 -13.65 4.09
C SER A 322 -25.99 -14.30 4.37
N GLU A 323 -26.43 -14.36 5.63
CA GLU A 323 -27.77 -14.83 6.00
C GLU A 323 -28.90 -13.94 5.50
N LYS A 324 -28.76 -12.61 5.58
CA LYS A 324 -29.74 -11.64 5.05
C LYS A 324 -29.85 -11.76 3.53
N LEU A 325 -28.75 -11.95 2.82
CA LEU A 325 -28.72 -12.15 1.38
C LEU A 325 -29.40 -13.45 0.97
N LEU A 326 -29.13 -14.55 1.68
CA LEU A 326 -29.78 -15.88 1.44
C LEU A 326 -31.26 -15.87 1.73
N LYS A 327 -31.73 -15.14 2.77
CA LYS A 327 -33.16 -15.05 3.17
C LYS A 327 -33.96 -14.04 2.38
N SER A 328 -33.40 -13.43 1.30
CA SER A 328 -34.05 -12.38 0.50
C SER A 328 -34.51 -11.16 1.30
N SER A 329 -33.93 -10.92 2.47
CA SER A 329 -34.24 -9.80 3.37
C SER A 329 -33.34 -8.58 3.17
N PHE A 330 -32.59 -8.52 2.06
CA PHE A 330 -31.74 -7.39 1.71
C PHE A 330 -32.54 -6.16 1.37
N THR A 331 -32.33 -5.06 2.08
CA THR A 331 -33.09 -3.81 2.01
C THR A 331 -32.24 -2.68 1.42
N LEU A 332 -32.89 -1.53 1.10
CA LEU A 332 -32.14 -0.32 0.70
C LEU A 332 -31.32 0.28 1.85
N ASP A 333 -31.68 0.04 3.12
CA ASP A 333 -30.83 0.40 4.26
C ASP A 333 -29.54 -0.44 4.27
N ASP A 334 -29.65 -1.75 4.03
CA ASP A 334 -28.48 -2.64 3.92
C ASP A 334 -27.61 -2.26 2.70
N PHE A 335 -28.23 -1.87 1.59
CA PHE A 335 -27.53 -1.39 0.40
C PHE A 335 -26.74 -0.10 0.68
N LEU A 336 -27.35 0.86 1.37
CA LEU A 336 -26.69 2.11 1.76
C LEU A 336 -25.52 1.85 2.71
N GLU A 337 -25.69 0.96 3.68
CA GLU A 337 -24.64 0.57 4.62
C GLU A 337 -23.46 -0.05 3.87
N GLN A 338 -23.72 -0.94 2.90
CA GLN A 338 -22.67 -1.52 2.04
C GLN A 338 -21.93 -0.45 1.24
N MET A 339 -22.64 0.49 0.65
CA MET A 339 -22.03 1.60 -0.09
C MET A 339 -21.13 2.46 0.80
N ARG A 340 -21.57 2.76 2.03
CA ARG A 340 -20.76 3.52 3.01
C ARG A 340 -19.51 2.77 3.41
N GLN A 341 -19.59 1.45 3.57
CA GLN A 341 -18.44 0.63 3.91
C GLN A 341 -17.43 0.56 2.75
N VAL A 342 -17.90 0.35 1.53
CA VAL A 342 -17.05 0.38 0.33
C VAL A 342 -16.34 1.73 0.20
N ARG A 343 -17.01 2.85 0.51
CA ARG A 343 -16.38 4.18 0.53
C ARG A 343 -15.25 4.31 1.55
N LYS A 344 -15.31 3.60 2.70
CA LYS A 344 -14.24 3.60 3.70
C LYS A 344 -12.98 2.86 3.24
N ILE A 345 -13.11 1.90 2.31
CA ILE A 345 -11.99 1.10 1.79
C ILE A 345 -11.09 1.91 0.81
N GLY A 346 -11.64 2.92 0.18
CA GLY A 346 -10.99 3.70 -0.87
C GLY A 346 -11.85 3.83 -2.13
N SER A 347 -11.27 4.27 -3.25
CA SER A 347 -12.02 4.35 -4.49
C SER A 347 -12.36 2.94 -5.02
N ILE A 348 -13.60 2.76 -5.49
CA ILE A 348 -14.03 1.47 -6.11
C ILE A 348 -13.11 1.11 -7.28
N GLY A 349 -12.59 2.11 -8.00
CA GLY A 349 -11.63 1.90 -9.07
C GLY A 349 -10.33 1.23 -8.59
N GLU A 350 -9.83 1.58 -7.41
CA GLU A 350 -8.65 0.93 -6.81
C GLU A 350 -8.94 -0.53 -6.41
N LEU A 351 -10.12 -0.79 -5.83
CA LEU A 351 -10.51 -2.15 -5.45
C LEU A 351 -10.68 -3.06 -6.67
N LEU A 352 -11.25 -2.55 -7.75
CA LEU A 352 -11.44 -3.30 -9.00
C LEU A 352 -10.10 -3.61 -9.69
N LYS A 353 -9.10 -2.72 -9.55
CA LYS A 353 -7.72 -2.96 -10.04
C LYS A 353 -7.01 -4.10 -9.28
N MET A 354 -7.47 -4.45 -8.08
CA MET A 354 -6.92 -5.56 -7.28
C MET A 354 -7.48 -6.93 -7.67
N VAL A 355 -8.56 -6.98 -8.46
CA VAL A 355 -9.18 -8.24 -8.90
C VAL A 355 -8.49 -8.76 -10.17
N PRO A 356 -7.89 -9.96 -10.14
CA PRO A 356 -7.23 -10.55 -11.31
C PRO A 356 -8.17 -10.64 -12.51
N GLY A 357 -7.75 -10.18 -13.68
CA GLY A 357 -8.51 -10.26 -14.93
C GLY A 357 -9.56 -9.17 -15.15
N LEU A 358 -9.97 -8.40 -14.13
CA LEU A 358 -10.94 -7.32 -14.30
C LEU A 358 -10.30 -6.02 -14.83
N THR A 359 -9.01 -5.83 -14.61
CA THR A 359 -8.26 -4.67 -15.09
C THR A 359 -8.29 -4.48 -16.60
N LYS A 360 -8.39 -5.58 -17.35
CA LYS A 360 -8.51 -5.55 -18.83
C LYS A 360 -9.92 -5.19 -19.33
N ALA A 361 -10.95 -5.34 -18.49
CA ALA A 361 -12.36 -5.14 -18.85
C ALA A 361 -12.90 -3.76 -18.50
N LEU A 362 -12.18 -2.97 -17.70
CA LEU A 362 -12.61 -1.67 -17.22
C LEU A 362 -11.92 -0.52 -17.98
N PRO A 363 -12.60 0.60 -18.22
CA PRO A 363 -11.97 1.81 -18.75
C PRO A 363 -10.84 2.29 -17.82
N LYS A 364 -9.74 2.82 -18.41
CA LYS A 364 -8.54 3.28 -17.66
C LYS A 364 -8.82 4.29 -16.53
N ASN A 365 -9.94 5.02 -16.60
CA ASN A 365 -10.36 6.03 -15.63
C ASN A 365 -11.73 5.72 -15.03
N PHE A 366 -11.99 4.46 -14.67
CA PHE A 366 -13.24 4.11 -14.02
C PHE A 366 -13.23 4.59 -12.56
N GLU A 367 -13.73 5.80 -12.36
CA GLU A 367 -14.02 6.36 -11.04
C GLU A 367 -15.52 6.61 -10.94
N ILE A 368 -16.14 6.17 -9.86
CA ILE A 368 -17.49 6.59 -9.53
C ILE A 368 -17.36 7.95 -8.85
N PRO A 369 -17.89 9.04 -9.46
CA PRO A 369 -17.78 10.37 -8.89
C PRO A 369 -18.38 10.39 -7.49
N GLU A 370 -17.74 11.05 -6.53
CA GLU A 370 -18.21 11.17 -5.15
C GLU A 370 -19.63 11.75 -5.09
N ARG A 371 -19.97 12.61 -6.04
CA ARG A 371 -21.31 13.20 -6.20
C ARG A 371 -22.41 12.15 -6.40
N GLU A 372 -22.11 11.02 -7.08
CA GLU A 372 -23.10 9.94 -7.27
C GLU A 372 -23.40 9.21 -5.96
N PHE A 373 -22.39 9.02 -5.10
CA PHE A 373 -22.58 8.44 -3.75
C PHE A 373 -23.46 9.34 -2.88
N VAL A 374 -23.13 10.64 -2.83
CA VAL A 374 -23.90 11.62 -2.07
C VAL A 374 -25.36 11.66 -2.55
N LYS A 375 -25.56 11.58 -3.87
CA LYS A 375 -26.89 11.57 -4.50
C LYS A 375 -27.70 10.32 -4.11
N VAL A 376 -27.10 9.15 -4.18
CA VAL A 376 -27.74 7.88 -3.76
C VAL A 376 -28.10 7.92 -2.27
N GLU A 377 -27.20 8.39 -1.42
CA GLU A 377 -27.42 8.54 0.01
C GLU A 377 -28.58 9.51 0.30
N ALA A 378 -28.65 10.65 -0.40
CA ALA A 378 -29.73 11.62 -0.27
C ALA A 378 -31.07 11.01 -0.69
N ILE A 379 -31.13 10.26 -1.79
CA ILE A 379 -32.34 9.60 -2.28
C ILE A 379 -32.83 8.57 -1.24
N ILE A 380 -31.98 7.68 -0.75
CA ILE A 380 -32.38 6.67 0.24
C ILE A 380 -32.76 7.33 1.57
N SER A 381 -32.09 8.38 1.99
CA SER A 381 -32.40 9.12 3.21
C SER A 381 -33.76 9.83 3.13
N SER A 382 -34.20 10.22 1.93
CA SER A 382 -35.53 10.84 1.67
C SER A 382 -36.69 9.84 1.62
N MET A 383 -36.39 8.53 1.69
CA MET A 383 -37.40 7.48 1.76
C MET A 383 -37.84 7.23 3.21
N THR A 384 -39.08 6.85 3.42
CA THR A 384 -39.55 6.33 4.72
C THR A 384 -38.97 4.95 5.02
N ARG A 385 -38.98 4.54 6.30
CA ARG A 385 -38.50 3.19 6.70
C ARG A 385 -39.23 2.06 5.97
N GLY A 386 -40.54 2.21 5.71
CA GLY A 386 -41.32 1.22 4.94
C GLY A 386 -40.89 1.12 3.49
N GLU A 387 -40.61 2.25 2.84
CA GLU A 387 -40.13 2.31 1.44
C GLU A 387 -38.74 1.74 1.26
N ARG A 388 -37.81 1.94 2.25
CA ARG A 388 -36.48 1.35 2.24
C ARG A 388 -36.51 -0.17 2.40
N ARG A 389 -37.48 -0.69 3.18
CA ARG A 389 -37.66 -2.14 3.36
C ARG A 389 -38.36 -2.81 2.20
N ASN A 390 -39.30 -2.10 1.56
CA ASN A 390 -40.08 -2.63 0.44
C ASN A 390 -40.17 -1.62 -0.71
N PRO A 391 -39.25 -1.64 -1.67
CA PRO A 391 -39.24 -0.75 -2.82
C PRO A 391 -40.51 -0.85 -3.72
N ASN A 392 -41.26 -1.95 -3.66
CA ASN A 392 -42.47 -2.13 -4.41
C ASN A 392 -43.59 -1.10 -4.01
N LEU A 393 -43.45 -0.46 -2.85
CA LEU A 393 -44.34 0.60 -2.40
C LEU A 393 -44.13 1.91 -3.17
N LEU A 394 -43.05 2.04 -3.96
CA LEU A 394 -42.71 3.29 -4.66
C LEU A 394 -43.54 3.52 -5.92
N ASN A 395 -44.69 4.14 -5.74
CA ASN A 395 -45.53 4.63 -6.85
C ASN A 395 -45.01 6.00 -7.37
N GLY A 396 -45.61 6.50 -8.46
CA GLY A 396 -45.21 7.75 -9.10
C GLY A 396 -45.22 8.98 -8.17
N SER A 397 -46.17 9.09 -7.28
CA SER A 397 -46.31 10.19 -6.31
C SER A 397 -45.19 10.15 -5.27
N ARG A 398 -44.88 8.96 -4.73
CA ARG A 398 -43.81 8.75 -3.77
C ARG A 398 -42.45 9.03 -4.39
N ARG A 399 -42.20 8.59 -5.65
CA ARG A 399 -40.98 8.88 -6.38
C ARG A 399 -40.74 10.38 -6.60
N LYS A 400 -41.83 11.14 -6.91
CA LYS A 400 -41.75 12.61 -7.02
C LYS A 400 -41.39 13.25 -5.67
N ARG A 401 -42.02 12.82 -4.57
CA ARG A 401 -41.70 13.32 -3.22
C ARG A 401 -40.25 13.05 -2.82
N ILE A 402 -39.76 11.83 -3.08
CA ILE A 402 -38.37 11.42 -2.78
C ILE A 402 -37.38 12.24 -3.63
N ALA A 403 -37.67 12.42 -4.92
CA ALA A 403 -36.87 13.24 -5.80
C ALA A 403 -36.76 14.69 -5.32
N SER A 404 -37.91 15.29 -4.95
CA SER A 404 -37.94 16.65 -4.39
C SER A 404 -37.16 16.75 -3.06
N GLY A 405 -37.34 15.78 -2.14
CA GLY A 405 -36.68 15.79 -0.83
C GLY A 405 -35.17 15.56 -0.89
N SER A 406 -34.69 14.89 -1.94
CA SER A 406 -33.24 14.59 -2.15
C SER A 406 -32.55 15.58 -3.09
N GLY A 407 -33.24 16.56 -3.64
CA GLY A 407 -32.69 17.47 -4.66
C GLY A 407 -32.29 16.75 -5.96
N SER A 408 -32.95 15.61 -6.27
CA SER A 408 -32.65 14.78 -7.45
C SER A 408 -33.83 14.75 -8.42
N GLN A 409 -33.68 14.10 -9.57
CA GLN A 409 -34.78 13.90 -10.53
C GLN A 409 -35.46 12.55 -10.31
N VAL A 410 -36.72 12.42 -10.77
CA VAL A 410 -37.45 11.15 -10.71
C VAL A 410 -36.77 10.04 -11.49
N SER A 411 -36.05 10.39 -12.56
CA SER A 411 -35.18 9.47 -13.32
C SER A 411 -34.04 8.85 -12.47
N ASP A 412 -33.47 9.62 -11.55
CA ASP A 412 -32.44 9.16 -10.66
C ASP A 412 -32.95 8.16 -9.63
N VAL A 413 -34.17 8.46 -9.08
CA VAL A 413 -34.84 7.53 -8.16
C VAL A 413 -35.17 6.21 -8.88
N ASN A 414 -35.62 6.27 -10.12
CA ASN A 414 -35.91 5.07 -10.92
C ASN A 414 -34.67 4.26 -11.21
N ARG A 415 -33.59 4.93 -11.56
CA ARG A 415 -32.27 4.30 -11.81
C ARG A 415 -31.78 3.57 -10.58
N LEU A 416 -31.82 4.21 -9.41
CA LEU A 416 -31.42 3.59 -8.15
C LEU A 416 -32.23 2.34 -7.81
N VAL A 417 -33.57 2.42 -7.90
CA VAL A 417 -34.43 1.27 -7.61
C VAL A 417 -34.16 0.12 -8.56
N LYS A 418 -33.96 0.38 -9.85
CA LYS A 418 -33.61 -0.64 -10.84
C LYS A 418 -32.23 -1.29 -10.55
N GLN A 419 -31.23 -0.49 -10.19
CA GLN A 419 -29.92 -1.01 -9.79
C GLN A 419 -29.98 -1.87 -8.54
N PHE A 420 -30.76 -1.46 -7.54
CA PHE A 420 -30.99 -2.25 -6.33
C PHE A 420 -31.66 -3.58 -6.64
N GLU A 421 -32.68 -3.61 -7.48
CA GLU A 421 -33.38 -4.84 -7.89
C GLU A 421 -32.44 -5.79 -8.65
N GLN A 422 -31.64 -5.27 -9.58
CA GLN A 422 -30.64 -6.06 -10.31
C GLN A 422 -29.60 -6.67 -9.35
N THR A 423 -29.11 -5.90 -8.39
CA THR A 423 -28.17 -6.39 -7.37
C THR A 423 -28.80 -7.51 -6.55
N ARG A 424 -30.05 -7.35 -6.15
CA ARG A 424 -30.80 -8.35 -5.39
C ARG A 424 -31.01 -9.65 -6.18
N GLU A 425 -31.29 -9.55 -7.49
CA GLU A 425 -31.46 -10.72 -8.37
C GLU A 425 -30.14 -11.46 -8.60
N MET A 426 -29.05 -10.74 -8.89
CA MET A 426 -27.72 -11.34 -9.03
C MET A 426 -27.30 -12.09 -7.77
N THR A 427 -27.58 -11.54 -6.61
CA THR A 427 -27.24 -12.15 -5.33
C THR A 427 -28.07 -13.42 -5.07
N LYS A 428 -29.33 -13.43 -5.45
CA LYS A 428 -30.17 -14.65 -5.39
C LYS A 428 -29.63 -15.77 -6.29
N GLN A 429 -29.20 -15.43 -7.50
CA GLN A 429 -28.63 -16.41 -8.45
C GLN A 429 -27.31 -17.01 -7.95
N LEU A 430 -26.46 -16.22 -7.32
CA LEU A 430 -25.20 -16.67 -6.71
C LEU A 430 -25.45 -17.54 -5.47
N GLY A 431 -26.45 -17.22 -4.65
CA GLY A 431 -26.87 -18.02 -3.49
C GLY A 431 -27.51 -19.35 -3.84
N GLY A 432 -28.20 -19.44 -4.98
CA GLY A 432 -28.87 -20.65 -5.46
C GLY A 432 -27.96 -21.69 -6.09
N LYS A 433 -26.77 -21.31 -6.57
CA LYS A 433 -25.76 -22.20 -7.19
C LYS A 433 -24.90 -23.01 -6.21
N LYS A 434 -25.15 -22.97 -4.90
CA LYS A 434 -24.41 -23.73 -3.88
C LYS A 434 -24.75 -25.25 -3.79
N ARG A 435 -25.30 -25.86 -4.86
CA ARG A 435 -25.42 -27.33 -4.96
C ARG A 435 -24.49 -27.97 -5.98
N GLY A 436 -23.52 -27.27 -6.53
CA GLY A 436 -22.56 -27.85 -7.46
C GLY A 436 -21.29 -26.99 -7.52
N GLY A 437 -20.26 -27.42 -6.82
CA GLY A 437 -18.83 -27.19 -7.07
C GLY A 437 -18.32 -25.76 -7.19
N LEU A 438 -17.27 -25.52 -6.42
CA LEU A 438 -16.27 -24.45 -6.39
C LEU A 438 -16.49 -23.36 -5.32
N LEU A 439 -16.18 -23.73 -4.09
CA LEU A 439 -15.46 -22.86 -3.17
C LEU A 439 -14.15 -23.58 -2.80
N PRO A 440 -12.97 -23.12 -3.22
CA PRO A 440 -11.70 -23.64 -2.76
C PRO A 440 -11.25 -22.86 -1.52
N PHE A 441 -11.90 -23.08 -0.38
CA PHE A 441 -11.36 -22.69 0.93
C PHE A 441 -11.83 -23.69 1.97
N ARG A 442 -11.15 -24.86 2.00
CA ARG A 442 -10.94 -25.62 3.21
C ARG A 442 -9.50 -25.37 3.62
N THR A 443 -9.31 -24.70 4.74
CA THR A 443 -8.06 -24.72 5.50
C THR A 443 -8.10 -25.86 6.50
N PRO A 444 -6.95 -26.51 6.76
CA PRO A 444 -6.81 -27.34 7.95
C PRO A 444 -6.82 -26.47 9.21
#